data_4dbb5b6ca1c40ce855d507714c34ebce
#
_entry.id   4dbb5b6ca1c40ce855d507714c34ebce
#
_cell.length_a   1.000
_cell.length_b   1.000
_cell.length_c   1.000
_cell.angle_alpha   90.00
_cell.angle_beta   90.00
_cell.angle_gamma   90.00
#
_symmetry.space_group_name_H-M   'P 1'
#
loop_
_entity.id
_entity.type
_entity.pdbx_description
1 polymer ?
#
loop_
_entity_poly.entity_id
_entity_poly.type
_entity_poly.pdbx_seq_one_letter_code
_entity_poly.pdbx_strand_id
1 'polypeptide(L)'
;MSTTAQDGGVQDKPSGDDLLIQEGDVAGDYLERLLDILDYDGDIDLDVDGGRAIVSIEGSEGDTDLEKLVGDKGAVLESLQELARLAVQQQLGSRSRLMLDVAGWRKRRRDELTDLGLETAREVKQSGQSVRLRPMTPFERKVVHDAVATVKGVISESEGEEPRRQVVVHAK
;
A
#
# COMPACT_ATOMS: atom_id res chain seq x y z
N MET A 1 26.79 58.99 1.60
CA MET A 1 26.83 57.81 0.70
C MET A 1 26.51 56.57 1.55
N SER A 2 25.26 56.21 1.56
CA SER A 2 24.77 55.05 2.35
C SER A 2 24.48 53.91 1.39
N THR A 3 25.26 52.85 1.50
CA THR A 3 25.04 51.61 0.74
C THR A 3 24.18 50.69 1.57
N THR A 4 22.94 50.55 1.17
CA THR A 4 22.01 49.57 1.77
C THR A 4 22.34 48.20 1.16
N ALA A 5 22.86 47.29 1.97
CA ALA A 5 23.01 45.89 1.61
C ALA A 5 21.62 45.24 1.63
N GLN A 6 21.16 44.78 0.49
CA GLN A 6 19.99 43.87 0.39
C GLN A 6 20.45 42.49 0.85
N ASP A 7 19.94 42.08 1.98
CA ASP A 7 19.98 40.71 2.45
C ASP A 7 19.01 39.87 1.60
N GLY A 8 19.58 39.17 0.63
CA GLY A 8 18.88 38.21 -0.17
C GLY A 8 18.66 36.93 0.65
N GLY A 9 17.54 36.83 1.31
CA GLY A 9 17.12 35.59 1.98
C GLY A 9 17.11 34.45 0.96
N VAL A 10 18.08 33.57 1.06
CA VAL A 10 18.10 32.27 0.39
C VAL A 10 16.96 31.49 1.00
N GLN A 11 15.83 31.39 0.29
CA GLN A 11 14.81 30.40 0.61
C GLN A 11 15.43 29.04 0.29
N ASP A 12 15.91 28.34 1.33
CA ASP A 12 16.29 26.94 1.22
C ASP A 12 15.08 26.17 0.67
N LYS A 13 15.24 25.58 -0.50
CA LYS A 13 14.25 24.63 -1.03
C LYS A 13 14.19 23.47 -0.05
N PRO A 14 12.98 23.06 0.40
CA PRO A 14 12.85 21.95 1.33
C PRO A 14 13.59 20.73 0.78
N SER A 15 14.28 20.02 1.64
CA SER A 15 14.94 18.77 1.29
C SER A 15 13.90 17.75 0.82
N GLY A 16 14.31 16.70 0.10
CA GLY A 16 13.37 15.66 -0.32
C GLY A 16 12.63 15.03 0.86
N ASP A 17 13.30 14.86 1.98
CA ASP A 17 12.71 14.29 3.20
C ASP A 17 11.72 15.26 3.87
N ASP A 18 12.01 16.57 3.88
CA ASP A 18 11.07 17.57 4.39
C ASP A 18 9.76 17.59 3.61
N LEU A 19 9.81 17.39 2.29
CA LEU A 19 8.59 17.26 1.46
C LEU A 19 7.79 16.01 1.79
N LEU A 20 8.45 14.88 2.05
CA LEU A 20 7.79 13.63 2.42
C LEU A 20 7.13 13.73 3.81
N ILE A 21 7.76 14.42 4.75
CA ILE A 21 7.17 14.72 6.06
C ILE A 21 5.90 15.58 5.87
N GLN A 22 5.97 16.64 5.06
CA GLN A 22 4.81 17.48 4.77
C GLN A 22 3.69 16.70 4.07
N GLU A 23 4.01 15.79 3.16
CA GLU A 23 3.01 14.88 2.55
C GLU A 23 2.31 14.03 3.61
N GLY A 24 3.08 13.48 4.55
CA GLY A 24 2.56 12.71 5.68
C GLY A 24 1.64 13.54 6.58
N ASP A 25 2.06 14.75 6.97
CA ASP A 25 1.27 15.65 7.81
C ASP A 25 -0.07 16.01 7.15
N VAL A 26 -0.06 16.41 5.88
CA VAL A 26 -1.28 16.75 5.14
C VAL A 26 -2.22 15.54 5.01
N ALA A 27 -1.69 14.36 4.74
CA ALA A 27 -2.49 13.15 4.65
C ALA A 27 -3.03 12.73 6.03
N GLY A 28 -2.22 12.86 7.08
CA GLY A 28 -2.62 12.61 8.46
C GLY A 28 -3.79 13.50 8.88
N ASP A 29 -3.69 14.82 8.69
CA ASP A 29 -4.76 15.77 8.98
C ASP A 29 -6.07 15.45 8.22
N TYR A 30 -5.94 15.02 6.96
CA TYR A 30 -7.10 14.61 6.15
C TYR A 30 -7.77 13.37 6.74
N LEU A 31 -6.98 12.37 7.14
CA LEU A 31 -7.48 11.11 7.69
C LEU A 31 -8.03 11.27 9.12
N GLU A 32 -7.41 12.11 9.97
CA GLU A 32 -7.96 12.45 11.27
C GLU A 32 -9.37 13.04 11.16
N ARG A 33 -9.55 14.00 10.26
CA ARG A 33 -10.89 14.58 10.02
C ARG A 33 -11.88 13.55 9.51
N LEU A 34 -11.44 12.59 8.70
CA LEU A 34 -12.30 11.50 8.23
C LEU A 34 -12.73 10.59 9.39
N LEU A 35 -11.79 10.20 10.25
CA LEU A 35 -12.09 9.39 11.44
C LEU A 35 -13.06 10.12 12.38
N ASP A 36 -12.85 11.41 12.62
CA ASP A 36 -13.75 12.24 13.42
C ASP A 36 -15.17 12.28 12.86
N ILE A 37 -15.33 12.45 11.53
CA ILE A 37 -16.64 12.48 10.87
C ILE A 37 -17.36 11.13 10.97
N LEU A 38 -16.60 10.04 10.90
CA LEU A 38 -17.13 8.68 10.98
C LEU A 38 -17.37 8.21 12.42
N ASP A 39 -16.87 8.95 13.41
CA ASP A 39 -16.85 8.56 14.83
C ASP A 39 -16.12 7.22 15.03
N TYR A 40 -14.96 7.09 14.35
CA TYR A 40 -14.09 5.92 14.43
C TYR A 40 -12.86 6.26 15.25
N ASP A 41 -12.49 5.36 16.16
CA ASP A 41 -11.26 5.43 16.90
C ASP A 41 -10.09 4.90 16.07
N GLY A 42 -8.96 5.60 16.10
CA GLY A 42 -7.75 5.17 15.42
C GLY A 42 -6.61 6.18 15.64
N ASP A 43 -5.42 5.64 15.83
CA ASP A 43 -4.20 6.44 15.95
C ASP A 43 -3.53 6.54 14.58
N ILE A 44 -3.09 7.75 14.20
CA ILE A 44 -2.36 7.95 12.96
C ILE A 44 -0.88 7.98 13.25
N ASP A 45 -0.15 7.08 12.61
CA ASP A 45 1.31 7.03 12.62
C ASP A 45 1.86 7.45 11.26
N LEU A 46 2.92 8.25 11.29
CA LEU A 46 3.58 8.81 10.13
C LEU A 46 5.03 8.34 10.06
N ASP A 47 5.44 7.84 8.90
CA ASP A 47 6.81 7.38 8.64
C ASP A 47 7.25 7.75 7.23
N VAL A 48 8.53 7.61 6.95
CA VAL A 48 9.13 7.78 5.61
C VAL A 48 9.97 6.55 5.29
N ASP A 49 9.55 5.80 4.28
CA ASP A 49 10.29 4.62 3.82
C ASP A 49 10.35 4.55 2.30
N GLY A 50 11.51 4.12 1.78
CA GLY A 50 11.72 3.93 0.35
C GLY A 50 11.45 5.18 -0.50
N GLY A 51 11.68 6.38 0.04
CA GLY A 51 11.46 7.66 -0.65
C GLY A 51 9.98 7.99 -0.86
N ARG A 52 9.12 7.58 0.07
CA ARG A 52 7.70 7.93 0.11
C ARG A 52 7.21 8.11 1.55
N ALA A 53 6.19 8.94 1.73
CA ALA A 53 5.48 9.03 2.99
C ALA A 53 4.64 7.77 3.21
N ILE A 54 4.66 7.25 4.42
CA ILE A 54 3.84 6.14 4.89
C ILE A 54 2.90 6.69 5.96
N VAL A 55 1.62 6.46 5.80
CA VAL A 55 0.61 6.83 6.80
C VAL A 55 -0.12 5.56 7.20
N SER A 56 -0.15 5.29 8.49
CA SER A 56 -0.83 4.11 9.04
C SER A 56 -1.93 4.55 10.00
N ILE A 57 -3.10 3.94 9.88
CA ILE A 57 -4.17 4.05 10.87
C ILE A 57 -4.14 2.79 11.70
N GLU A 58 -3.81 2.94 12.98
CA GLU A 58 -3.74 1.85 13.92
C GLU A 58 -4.91 1.91 14.90
N GLY A 59 -5.38 0.78 15.37
CA GLY A 59 -6.47 0.66 16.32
C GLY A 59 -6.35 -0.58 17.17
N SER A 60 -7.35 -0.82 18.01
CA SER A 60 -7.41 -2.02 18.84
C SER A 60 -7.55 -3.27 17.97
N GLU A 61 -6.98 -4.38 18.39
CA GLU A 61 -7.11 -5.67 17.71
C GLU A 61 -8.59 -6.06 17.60
N GLY A 62 -9.05 -6.35 16.38
CA GLY A 62 -10.45 -6.70 16.12
C GLY A 62 -11.39 -5.50 15.97
N ASP A 63 -10.86 -4.29 15.77
CA ASP A 63 -11.67 -3.11 15.51
C ASP A 63 -12.42 -3.23 14.17
N THR A 64 -13.72 -3.47 14.27
CA THR A 64 -14.60 -3.67 13.10
C THR A 64 -14.81 -2.39 12.29
N ASP A 65 -14.59 -1.20 12.85
CA ASP A 65 -14.75 0.07 12.17
C ASP A 65 -13.56 0.32 11.25
N LEU A 66 -12.34 0.03 11.70
CA LEU A 66 -11.17 0.07 10.84
C LEU A 66 -11.20 -0.97 9.72
N GLU A 67 -11.80 -2.14 9.94
CA GLU A 67 -12.01 -3.12 8.88
C GLU A 67 -12.92 -2.59 7.75
N LYS A 68 -13.87 -1.72 8.06
CA LYS A 68 -14.70 -1.05 7.04
C LYS A 68 -13.87 -0.11 6.14
N LEU A 69 -12.80 0.51 6.70
CA LEU A 69 -11.87 1.34 5.93
C LEU A 69 -10.96 0.53 5.02
N VAL A 70 -10.81 -0.75 5.29
CA VAL A 70 -10.11 -1.69 4.40
C VAL A 70 -11.03 -2.14 3.26
N GLY A 71 -12.23 -2.59 3.60
CA GLY A 71 -13.21 -3.12 2.66
C GLY A 71 -12.85 -4.49 2.10
N ASP A 72 -13.65 -4.98 1.16
CA ASP A 72 -13.38 -6.27 0.51
C ASP A 72 -12.06 -6.25 -0.24
N LYS A 73 -11.13 -7.12 0.15
CA LYS A 73 -9.78 -7.25 -0.43
C LYS A 73 -8.99 -5.93 -0.52
N GLY A 74 -9.27 -4.98 0.38
CA GLY A 74 -8.58 -3.70 0.40
C GLY A 74 -9.13 -2.66 -0.58
N ALA A 75 -10.30 -2.85 -1.17
CA ALA A 75 -10.85 -1.94 -2.17
C ALA A 75 -11.14 -0.55 -1.61
N VAL A 76 -11.65 -0.47 -0.37
CA VAL A 76 -11.89 0.82 0.31
C VAL A 76 -10.57 1.49 0.63
N LEU A 77 -9.59 0.74 1.15
CA LEU A 77 -8.25 1.22 1.45
C LEU A 77 -7.56 1.84 0.21
N GLU A 78 -7.64 1.18 -0.94
CA GLU A 78 -7.06 1.73 -2.18
C GLU A 78 -7.75 3.03 -2.62
N SER A 79 -9.06 3.11 -2.51
CA SER A 79 -9.81 4.33 -2.81
C SER A 79 -9.48 5.46 -1.84
N LEU A 80 -9.36 5.15 -0.55
CA LEU A 80 -9.00 6.10 0.48
C LEU A 80 -7.55 6.62 0.29
N GLN A 81 -6.64 5.74 -0.10
CA GLN A 81 -5.27 6.14 -0.45
C GLN A 81 -5.25 7.14 -1.61
N GLU A 82 -6.03 6.91 -2.66
CA GLU A 82 -6.11 7.87 -3.78
C GLU A 82 -6.72 9.21 -3.35
N LEU A 83 -7.73 9.22 -2.49
CA LEU A 83 -8.28 10.45 -1.93
C LEU A 83 -7.26 11.21 -1.07
N ALA A 84 -6.49 10.52 -0.24
CA ALA A 84 -5.41 11.12 0.55
C ALA A 84 -4.32 11.72 -0.36
N ARG A 85 -3.92 11.02 -1.43
CA ARG A 85 -2.98 11.54 -2.43
C ARG A 85 -3.50 12.79 -3.13
N LEU A 86 -4.78 12.83 -3.47
CA LEU A 86 -5.41 14.02 -4.08
C LEU A 86 -5.45 15.19 -3.10
N ALA A 87 -5.72 14.95 -1.81
CA ALA A 87 -5.68 15.99 -0.79
C ALA A 87 -4.27 16.60 -0.67
N VAL A 88 -3.24 15.76 -0.64
CA VAL A 88 -1.83 16.20 -0.63
C VAL A 88 -1.50 16.99 -1.89
N GLN A 89 -1.88 16.49 -3.07
CA GLN A 89 -1.64 17.19 -4.34
C GLN A 89 -2.32 18.55 -4.39
N GLN A 90 -3.54 18.66 -3.87
CA GLN A 90 -4.27 19.92 -3.82
C GLN A 90 -3.57 20.93 -2.93
N GLN A 91 -2.99 20.51 -1.83
CA GLN A 91 -2.36 21.40 -0.84
C GLN A 91 -0.90 21.73 -1.17
N LEU A 92 -0.12 20.77 -1.64
CA LEU A 92 1.31 20.94 -1.92
C LEU A 92 1.64 21.19 -3.40
N GLY A 93 0.66 21.03 -4.30
CA GLY A 93 0.83 21.29 -5.74
C GLY A 93 1.62 20.22 -6.50
N SER A 94 2.08 19.17 -5.82
CA SER A 94 2.85 18.07 -6.42
C SER A 94 2.15 16.73 -6.23
N ARG A 95 2.35 15.82 -7.20
CA ARG A 95 1.78 14.47 -7.13
C ARG A 95 2.49 13.63 -6.07
N SER A 96 1.73 13.18 -5.08
CA SER A 96 2.24 12.32 -4.01
C SER A 96 2.22 10.84 -4.40
N ARG A 97 3.18 10.09 -3.87
CA ARG A 97 3.25 8.63 -3.93
C ARG A 97 3.10 8.00 -2.55
N LEU A 98 2.48 8.73 -1.62
CA LEU A 98 2.28 8.22 -0.26
C LEU A 98 1.59 6.84 -0.28
N MET A 99 1.87 6.06 0.74
CA MET A 99 1.23 4.78 0.99
C MET A 99 0.39 4.87 2.26
N LEU A 100 -0.86 4.44 2.16
CA LEU A 100 -1.77 4.32 3.31
C LEU A 100 -1.89 2.84 3.69
N ASP A 101 -1.79 2.55 4.97
CA ASP A 101 -2.18 1.26 5.54
C ASP A 101 -3.22 1.45 6.65
N VAL A 102 -4.04 0.45 6.89
CA VAL A 102 -5.04 0.44 7.96
C VAL A 102 -4.94 -0.88 8.70
N ALA A 103 -4.73 -0.79 10.01
CA ALA A 103 -4.64 -1.93 10.92
C ALA A 103 -3.65 -3.03 10.47
N GLY A 104 -2.57 -2.66 9.79
CA GLY A 104 -1.56 -3.62 9.29
C GLY A 104 -2.06 -4.56 8.20
N TRP A 105 -3.13 -4.19 7.48
CA TRP A 105 -3.76 -5.04 6.48
C TRP A 105 -2.82 -5.44 5.35
N ARG A 106 -1.98 -4.53 4.85
CA ARG A 106 -1.09 -4.82 3.72
C ARG A 106 -0.09 -5.93 4.04
N LYS A 107 0.45 -5.93 5.27
CA LYS A 107 1.37 -6.98 5.72
C LYS A 107 0.65 -8.31 5.84
N ARG A 108 -0.50 -8.35 6.54
CA ARG A 108 -1.31 -9.59 6.67
C ARG A 108 -1.70 -10.14 5.30
N ARG A 109 -2.14 -9.29 4.39
CA ARG A 109 -2.51 -9.71 3.04
C ARG A 109 -1.34 -10.31 2.26
N ARG A 110 -0.16 -9.74 2.39
CA ARG A 110 1.07 -10.29 1.80
C ARG A 110 1.41 -11.66 2.38
N ASP A 111 1.33 -11.80 3.69
CA ASP A 111 1.62 -13.06 4.38
C ASP A 111 0.63 -14.16 3.91
N GLU A 112 -0.67 -13.87 3.89
CA GLU A 112 -1.71 -14.79 3.36
C GLU A 112 -1.44 -15.25 1.91
N LEU A 113 -1.05 -14.31 1.04
CA LEU A 113 -0.76 -14.61 -0.36
C LEU A 113 0.53 -15.40 -0.53
N THR A 114 1.51 -15.16 0.32
CA THR A 114 2.75 -15.93 0.36
C THR A 114 2.45 -17.37 0.77
N ASP A 115 1.68 -17.57 1.82
CA ASP A 115 1.27 -18.91 2.26
C ASP A 115 0.46 -19.63 1.20
N LEU A 116 -0.52 -18.96 0.57
CA LEU A 116 -1.28 -19.50 -0.56
C LEU A 116 -0.38 -19.96 -1.71
N GLY A 117 0.60 -19.14 -2.08
CA GLY A 117 1.56 -19.46 -3.14
C GLY A 117 2.41 -20.70 -2.80
N LEU A 118 2.90 -20.79 -1.56
CA LEU A 118 3.69 -21.92 -1.09
C LEU A 118 2.88 -23.22 -1.00
N GLU A 119 1.65 -23.15 -0.49
CA GLU A 119 0.74 -24.31 -0.40
C GLU A 119 0.40 -24.82 -1.78
N THR A 120 -0.02 -23.94 -2.69
CA THR A 120 -0.33 -24.29 -4.07
C THR A 120 0.88 -24.91 -4.79
N ALA A 121 2.07 -24.34 -4.61
CA ALA A 121 3.29 -24.90 -5.20
C ALA A 121 3.61 -26.31 -4.70
N ARG A 122 3.39 -26.58 -3.41
CA ARG A 122 3.58 -27.92 -2.83
C ARG A 122 2.55 -28.92 -3.36
N GLU A 123 1.28 -28.52 -3.47
CA GLU A 123 0.21 -29.33 -4.02
C GLU A 123 0.51 -29.70 -5.49
N VAL A 124 0.85 -28.74 -6.34
CA VAL A 124 1.23 -28.97 -7.73
C VAL A 124 2.44 -29.89 -7.86
N LYS A 125 3.45 -29.70 -7.00
CA LYS A 125 4.64 -30.55 -6.99
C LYS A 125 4.34 -32.00 -6.62
N GLN A 126 3.37 -32.24 -5.75
CA GLN A 126 2.98 -33.58 -5.30
C GLN A 126 2.04 -34.26 -6.31
N SER A 127 1.06 -33.52 -6.82
CA SER A 127 0.01 -34.07 -7.70
C SER A 127 0.43 -34.14 -9.17
N GLY A 128 1.36 -33.26 -9.59
CA GLY A 128 1.69 -33.03 -11.00
C GLY A 128 0.60 -32.31 -11.78
N GLN A 129 -0.51 -31.94 -11.14
CA GLN A 129 -1.64 -31.25 -11.76
C GLN A 129 -1.53 -29.74 -11.59
N SER A 130 -1.82 -28.99 -12.64
CA SER A 130 -1.84 -27.53 -12.58
C SER A 130 -3.00 -27.01 -11.74
N VAL A 131 -2.75 -25.99 -10.94
CA VAL A 131 -3.76 -25.31 -10.11
C VAL A 131 -3.93 -23.89 -10.59
N ARG A 132 -5.18 -23.48 -10.77
CA ARG A 132 -5.57 -22.13 -11.15
C ARG A 132 -6.14 -21.40 -9.95
N LEU A 133 -5.50 -20.30 -9.58
CA LEU A 133 -5.94 -19.46 -8.45
C LEU A 133 -7.06 -18.48 -8.87
N ARG A 134 -7.70 -17.87 -7.90
CA ARG A 134 -8.71 -16.82 -8.13
C ARG A 134 -8.09 -15.60 -8.82
N PRO A 135 -8.87 -14.80 -9.55
CA PRO A 135 -8.43 -13.50 -10.03
C PRO A 135 -7.93 -12.62 -8.88
N MET A 136 -6.83 -11.93 -9.13
CA MET A 136 -6.20 -11.05 -8.14
C MET A 136 -5.47 -9.89 -8.82
N THR A 137 -5.22 -8.84 -8.06
CA THR A 137 -4.56 -7.62 -8.54
C THR A 137 -3.13 -7.90 -9.00
N PRO A 138 -2.51 -7.01 -9.81
CA PRO A 138 -1.12 -7.17 -10.24
C PRO A 138 -0.14 -7.32 -9.08
N PHE A 139 -0.35 -6.56 -7.99
CA PHE A 139 0.46 -6.68 -6.78
C PHE A 139 0.31 -8.05 -6.12
N GLU A 140 -0.93 -8.53 -5.94
CA GLU A 140 -1.20 -9.83 -5.34
C GLU A 140 -0.60 -10.97 -6.16
N ARG A 141 -0.72 -10.91 -7.49
CA ARG A 141 -0.11 -11.91 -8.39
C ARG A 141 1.42 -11.94 -8.25
N LYS A 142 2.05 -10.76 -8.10
CA LYS A 142 3.49 -10.68 -7.88
C LYS A 142 3.90 -11.40 -6.60
N VAL A 143 3.20 -11.20 -5.49
CA VAL A 143 3.49 -11.87 -4.22
C VAL A 143 3.39 -13.39 -4.38
N VAL A 144 2.35 -13.89 -5.04
CA VAL A 144 2.17 -15.32 -5.30
C VAL A 144 3.28 -15.87 -6.19
N HIS A 145 3.65 -15.18 -7.27
CA HIS A 145 4.75 -15.59 -8.15
C HIS A 145 6.07 -15.68 -7.40
N ASP A 146 6.38 -14.68 -6.57
CA ASP A 146 7.60 -14.65 -5.76
C ASP A 146 7.63 -15.84 -4.78
N ALA A 147 6.50 -16.17 -4.15
CA ALA A 147 6.39 -17.33 -3.27
C ALA A 147 6.58 -18.67 -4.02
N VAL A 148 5.90 -18.86 -5.15
CA VAL A 148 6.01 -20.07 -5.98
C VAL A 148 7.44 -20.27 -6.49
N ALA A 149 8.13 -19.18 -6.86
CA ALA A 149 9.50 -19.24 -7.38
C ALA A 149 10.52 -19.79 -6.37
N THR A 150 10.20 -19.77 -5.07
CA THR A 150 11.05 -20.37 -4.03
C THR A 150 10.98 -21.89 -4.00
N VAL A 151 9.97 -22.49 -4.62
CA VAL A 151 9.76 -23.95 -4.63
C VAL A 151 10.31 -24.56 -5.92
N LYS A 152 11.31 -25.43 -5.82
CA LYS A 152 11.90 -26.11 -6.98
C LYS A 152 10.93 -27.11 -7.60
N GLY A 153 10.86 -27.15 -8.92
CA GLY A 153 10.07 -28.11 -9.69
C GLY A 153 8.65 -27.64 -10.03
N VAL A 154 8.36 -26.35 -9.78
CA VAL A 154 7.11 -25.71 -10.19
C VAL A 154 7.41 -24.37 -10.84
N ILE A 155 6.48 -23.90 -11.67
CA ILE A 155 6.49 -22.58 -12.29
C ILE A 155 5.11 -21.95 -12.15
N SER A 156 5.02 -20.65 -12.30
CA SER A 156 3.76 -19.93 -12.28
C SER A 156 3.67 -18.91 -13.42
N GLU A 157 2.49 -18.81 -14.01
CA GLU A 157 2.18 -17.86 -15.07
C GLU A 157 0.91 -17.09 -14.75
N SER A 158 0.78 -15.85 -15.26
CA SER A 158 -0.44 -15.07 -15.15
C SER A 158 -1.24 -15.20 -16.43
N GLU A 159 -2.46 -15.74 -16.32
CA GLU A 159 -3.38 -15.95 -17.44
C GLU A 159 -4.61 -15.03 -17.35
N GLY A 160 -5.21 -14.72 -18.50
CA GLY A 160 -6.40 -13.89 -18.60
C GLY A 160 -6.11 -12.40 -18.69
N GLU A 161 -7.18 -11.61 -18.74
CA GLU A 161 -7.15 -10.14 -18.84
C GLU A 161 -7.72 -9.52 -17.59
N GLU A 162 -7.27 -8.30 -17.25
CA GLU A 162 -7.85 -7.56 -16.14
C GLU A 162 -9.35 -7.28 -16.36
N PRO A 163 -10.20 -7.35 -15.37
CA PRO A 163 -9.91 -7.58 -13.94
C PRO A 163 -9.92 -9.06 -13.52
N ARG A 164 -10.01 -10.00 -14.46
CA ARG A 164 -10.12 -11.45 -14.20
C ARG A 164 -8.81 -12.20 -14.34
N ARG A 165 -7.68 -11.48 -14.39
CA ARG A 165 -6.37 -12.09 -14.52
C ARG A 165 -5.96 -12.82 -13.24
N GLN A 166 -5.42 -14.02 -13.41
CA GLN A 166 -5.16 -14.97 -12.31
C GLN A 166 -3.80 -15.66 -12.49
N VAL A 167 -3.31 -16.25 -11.41
CA VAL A 167 -2.08 -17.06 -11.43
C VAL A 167 -2.45 -18.51 -11.64
N VAL A 168 -1.70 -19.18 -12.51
CA VAL A 168 -1.74 -20.61 -12.72
C VAL A 168 -0.37 -21.19 -12.37
N VAL A 169 -0.36 -22.23 -11.55
CA VAL A 169 0.85 -22.91 -11.10
C VAL A 169 0.93 -24.28 -11.79
N HIS A 170 2.08 -24.59 -12.37
CA HIS A 170 2.34 -25.81 -13.13
C HIS A 170 3.53 -26.58 -12.55
N ALA A 171 3.52 -27.90 -12.67
CA ALA A 171 4.73 -28.71 -12.52
C ALA A 171 5.70 -28.43 -13.68
N LYS A 172 6.99 -28.39 -13.37
CA LYS A 172 8.06 -28.12 -14.33
C LYS A 172 8.53 -29.41 -14.99
#